data_1883572f710cb1415c2fcc944062c4f5
#
_entry.id   1883572f710cb1415c2fcc944062c4f5
#
_cell.length_a   1.000
_cell.length_b   1.000
_cell.length_c   1.000
_cell.angle_alpha   90.00
_cell.angle_beta   90.00
_cell.angle_gamma   90.00
#
_symmetry.space_group_name_H-M   'P 1'
#
loop_
_entity.id
_entity.type
_entity.pdbx_description
1 polymer ?
#
loop_
_entity_poly.entity_id
_entity_poly.type
_entity_poly.pdbx_seq_one_letter_code
_entity_poly.pdbx_strand_id
1 'polypeptide(L)'
;MKKQPIVLLLGKLPPPFMGPAIATEILLRSALRDRFRLVHLDTRAHRSLTSMGNWSIRKAFRTLSIYLRMKWLLLRHRPDVVIIPISQSTLGFFKDSLYLWIAKAFFRKVIFHLRGSNFRTWYAASGTINKAYVRWVLRRIQGVIVQGEKLRPIFEGLV
;
A
#
# COMPACT_ATOMS: atom_id res chain seq x y z
N MET A 1 -2.11 10.17 30.12
CA MET A 1 -1.85 10.50 28.71
C MET A 1 -2.39 9.38 27.83
N LYS A 2 -3.31 9.64 26.89
CA LYS A 2 -3.79 8.62 25.95
C LYS A 2 -2.65 8.25 25.00
N LYS A 3 -2.33 6.97 24.92
CA LYS A 3 -1.30 6.44 24.02
C LYS A 3 -1.68 6.77 22.56
N GLN A 4 -0.81 7.45 21.82
CA GLN A 4 -1.06 7.74 20.41
C GLN A 4 -1.23 6.45 19.61
N PRO A 5 -2.29 6.33 18.77
CA PRO A 5 -2.43 5.18 17.89
C PRO A 5 -1.24 5.06 16.92
N ILE A 6 -0.85 3.84 16.62
CA ILE A 6 0.30 3.56 15.77
C ILE A 6 -0.19 3.23 14.36
N VAL A 7 0.35 3.93 13.37
CA VAL A 7 0.06 3.70 11.95
C VAL A 7 1.33 3.22 11.26
N LEU A 8 1.26 2.03 10.65
CA LEU A 8 2.30 1.53 9.76
C LEU A 8 2.00 1.98 8.34
N LEU A 9 2.81 2.89 7.81
CA LEU A 9 2.71 3.41 6.46
C LEU A 9 3.68 2.67 5.54
N LEU A 10 3.16 1.96 4.55
CA LEU A 10 3.95 1.36 3.48
C LEU A 10 4.12 2.38 2.35
N GLY A 11 5.29 2.40 1.73
CA GLY A 11 5.52 3.24 0.55
C GLY A 11 6.99 3.43 0.23
N LYS A 12 7.24 3.81 -1.01
CA LYS A 12 8.59 4.18 -1.46
C LYS A 12 8.90 5.60 -1.00
N LEU A 13 10.16 5.88 -0.75
CA LEU A 13 10.67 7.24 -0.52
C LEU A 13 11.56 7.68 -1.69
N PRO A 14 11.72 8.99 -1.94
CA PRO A 14 12.75 9.49 -2.83
C PRO A 14 14.17 9.07 -2.36
N PRO A 15 15.18 9.00 -3.24
CA PRO A 15 15.11 8.93 -4.70
C PRO A 15 14.63 7.57 -5.21
N PRO A 16 14.11 7.43 -6.44
CA PRO A 16 13.87 8.50 -7.42
C PRO A 16 12.63 9.34 -7.06
N PHE A 17 12.65 10.63 -7.48
CA PHE A 17 11.55 11.57 -7.26
C PHE A 17 10.40 11.24 -8.21
N MET A 18 9.43 10.49 -7.73
CA MET A 18 8.22 10.08 -8.45
C MET A 18 7.01 10.40 -7.60
N GLY A 19 5.88 10.70 -8.22
CA GLY A 19 4.64 11.07 -7.53
C GLY A 19 4.31 10.19 -6.32
N PRO A 20 4.30 8.85 -6.43
CA PRO A 20 4.05 7.98 -5.28
C PRO A 20 5.09 8.07 -4.16
N ALA A 21 6.36 8.34 -4.47
CA ALA A 21 7.41 8.49 -3.48
C ALA A 21 7.28 9.82 -2.72
N ILE A 22 7.03 10.90 -3.46
CA ILE A 22 6.77 12.24 -2.90
C ILE A 22 5.52 12.20 -2.00
N ALA A 23 4.45 11.55 -2.43
CA ALA A 23 3.23 11.39 -1.62
C ALA A 23 3.50 10.65 -0.29
N THR A 24 4.41 9.66 -0.27
CA THR A 24 4.81 9.00 0.97
C THR A 24 5.56 9.96 1.89
N GLU A 25 6.48 10.73 1.35
CA GLU A 25 7.28 11.71 2.09
C GLU A 25 6.38 12.79 2.69
N ILE A 26 5.44 13.33 1.91
CA ILE A 26 4.47 14.33 2.38
C ILE A 26 3.66 13.77 3.55
N LEU A 27 3.12 12.55 3.44
CA LEU A 27 2.36 11.93 4.53
C LEU A 27 3.21 11.75 5.80
N LEU A 28 4.46 11.34 5.65
CA LEU A 28 5.37 11.18 6.78
C LEU A 28 5.74 12.51 7.45
N ARG A 29 5.69 13.62 6.73
CA ARG A 29 5.99 14.97 7.24
C ARG A 29 4.74 15.77 7.63
N SER A 30 3.53 15.22 7.37
CA SER A 30 2.27 15.93 7.61
C SER A 30 1.91 15.99 9.10
N ALA A 31 0.90 16.80 9.43
CA ALA A 31 0.29 16.91 10.76
C ALA A 31 -0.32 15.59 11.29
N LEU A 32 -0.32 14.53 10.50
CA LEU A 32 -0.65 13.18 11.01
C LEU A 32 0.26 12.74 12.16
N ARG A 33 1.49 13.23 12.20
CA ARG A 33 2.45 12.95 13.30
C ARG A 33 1.99 13.48 14.66
N ASP A 34 1.18 14.51 14.67
CA ASP A 34 0.69 15.13 15.90
C ASP A 34 -0.36 14.24 16.58
N ARG A 35 -1.08 13.46 15.77
CA ARG A 35 -2.17 12.57 16.23
C ARG A 35 -1.79 11.10 16.27
N PHE A 36 -0.85 10.67 15.44
CA PHE A 36 -0.47 9.27 15.24
C PHE A 36 1.04 9.09 15.34
N ARG A 37 1.45 8.00 15.96
CA ARG A 37 2.83 7.53 15.85
C ARG A 37 3.02 6.82 14.50
N LEU A 38 3.71 7.46 13.56
CA LEU A 38 3.95 6.92 12.24
C LEU A 38 5.18 6.00 12.24
N VAL A 39 5.01 4.77 11.81
CA VAL A 39 6.07 3.81 11.51
C VAL A 39 6.09 3.61 10.00
N HIS A 40 7.25 3.66 9.38
CA HIS A 40 7.38 3.54 7.92
C HIS A 40 8.08 2.25 7.51
N LEU A 41 7.52 1.58 6.49
CA LEU A 41 8.16 0.49 5.76
C LEU A 41 8.44 0.92 4.33
N ASP A 42 9.72 1.08 4.00
CA ASP A 42 10.13 1.36 2.63
C ASP A 42 9.95 0.09 1.76
N THR A 43 9.09 0.22 0.75
CA THR A 43 8.76 -0.87 -0.18
C THR A 43 9.56 -0.82 -1.49
N ARG A 44 10.69 -0.09 -1.54
CA ARG A 44 11.55 -0.04 -2.73
C ARG A 44 12.24 -1.38 -2.97
N ALA A 45 11.85 -2.05 -4.05
CA ALA A 45 12.58 -3.20 -4.57
C ALA A 45 13.75 -2.80 -5.50
N HIS A 46 13.75 -1.56 -6.01
CA HIS A 46 14.76 -1.04 -6.94
C HIS A 46 15.24 0.34 -6.50
N ARG A 47 16.53 0.61 -6.69
CA ARG A 47 17.14 1.92 -6.44
C ARG A 47 17.21 2.81 -7.69
N SER A 48 17.05 2.24 -8.89
CA SER A 48 17.10 2.99 -10.15
C SER A 48 15.92 2.64 -11.06
N LEU A 49 15.54 3.58 -11.94
CA LEU A 49 14.48 3.41 -12.92
C LEU A 49 14.87 2.43 -14.05
N THR A 50 16.16 2.39 -14.39
CA THR A 50 16.72 1.54 -15.47
C THR A 50 16.64 0.05 -15.16
N SER A 51 16.44 -0.34 -13.92
CA SER A 51 16.30 -1.76 -13.52
C SER A 51 14.86 -2.27 -13.50
N MET A 52 13.89 -1.45 -13.91
CA MET A 52 12.49 -1.87 -14.00
C MET A 52 12.30 -2.78 -15.23
N GLY A 53 11.77 -3.96 -15.03
CA GLY A 53 11.40 -4.87 -16.12
C GLY A 53 12.13 -6.21 -16.15
N ASN A 54 13.37 -6.30 -15.73
CA ASN A 54 14.09 -7.58 -15.76
C ASN A 54 13.91 -8.39 -14.46
N TRP A 55 13.48 -9.64 -14.60
CA TRP A 55 13.42 -10.60 -13.50
C TRP A 55 14.84 -10.96 -13.05
N SER A 56 15.10 -10.91 -11.75
CA SER A 56 16.36 -11.30 -11.15
C SER A 56 16.11 -11.95 -9.79
N ILE A 57 16.82 -13.02 -9.50
CA ILE A 57 16.79 -13.70 -8.19
C ILE A 57 17.04 -12.70 -7.05
N ARG A 58 17.95 -11.75 -7.24
CA ARG A 58 18.22 -10.66 -6.29
C ARG A 58 16.98 -9.80 -5.99
N LYS A 59 16.11 -9.60 -6.98
CA LYS A 59 14.84 -8.85 -6.82
C LYS A 59 13.84 -9.64 -5.99
N ALA A 60 13.75 -10.96 -6.23
CA ALA A 60 12.89 -11.83 -5.45
C ALA A 60 13.30 -11.85 -3.97
N PHE A 61 14.58 -12.01 -3.67
CA PHE A 61 15.11 -11.94 -2.29
C PHE A 61 14.84 -10.59 -1.64
N ARG A 62 14.99 -9.48 -2.37
CA ARG A 62 14.70 -8.14 -1.84
C ARG A 62 13.22 -7.95 -1.56
N THR A 63 12.35 -8.45 -2.43
CA THR A 63 10.89 -8.42 -2.20
C THR A 63 10.52 -9.27 -0.98
N LEU A 64 11.07 -10.46 -0.86
CA LEU A 64 10.88 -11.33 0.31
C LEU A 64 11.34 -10.63 1.60
N SER A 65 12.50 -9.97 1.57
CA SER A 65 13.01 -9.24 2.74
C SER A 65 12.07 -8.12 3.18
N ILE A 66 11.37 -7.46 2.25
CA ILE A 66 10.37 -6.42 2.59
C ILE A 66 9.18 -7.05 3.34
N TYR A 67 8.69 -8.22 2.90
CA TYR A 67 7.62 -8.93 3.61
C TYR A 67 8.06 -9.39 5.01
N LEU A 68 9.28 -9.89 5.15
CA LEU A 68 9.83 -10.28 6.46
C LEU A 68 9.99 -9.06 7.40
N ARG A 69 10.47 -7.93 6.87
CA ARG A 69 10.53 -6.67 7.63
C ARG A 69 9.15 -6.19 8.03
N MET A 70 8.15 -6.33 7.17
CA MET A 70 6.77 -6.02 7.53
C MET A 70 6.29 -6.87 8.71
N LYS A 71 6.49 -8.19 8.66
CA LYS A 71 6.14 -9.09 9.77
C LYS A 71 6.82 -8.67 11.08
N TRP A 72 8.11 -8.35 11.01
CA TRP A 72 8.85 -7.86 12.18
C TRP A 72 8.28 -6.56 12.74
N LEU A 73 7.95 -5.57 11.87
CA LEU A 73 7.35 -4.30 12.29
C LEU A 73 5.97 -4.51 12.92
N LEU A 74 5.16 -5.42 12.38
CA LEU A 74 3.84 -5.76 12.92
C LEU A 74 3.96 -6.37 14.33
N LEU A 75 4.92 -7.25 14.56
CA LEU A 75 5.20 -7.84 15.87
C LEU A 75 5.75 -6.81 16.85
N ARG A 76 6.74 -6.00 16.41
CA ARG A 76 7.48 -5.08 17.27
C ARG A 76 6.67 -3.85 17.68
N HIS A 77 5.91 -3.28 16.76
CA HIS A 77 5.16 -2.04 16.99
C HIS A 77 3.68 -2.25 17.24
N ARG A 78 3.12 -3.39 16.81
CA ARG A 78 1.70 -3.73 16.92
C ARG A 78 0.79 -2.57 16.44
N PRO A 79 0.96 -2.09 15.19
CA PRO A 79 0.23 -0.92 14.71
C PRO A 79 -1.28 -1.18 14.74
N ASP A 80 -2.06 -0.13 15.01
CA ASP A 80 -3.52 -0.17 15.00
C ASP A 80 -4.06 -0.22 13.57
N VAL A 81 -3.35 0.45 12.65
CA VAL A 81 -3.73 0.58 11.24
C VAL A 81 -2.50 0.42 10.35
N VAL A 82 -2.68 -0.26 9.22
CA VAL A 82 -1.68 -0.38 8.16
C VAL A 82 -2.21 0.33 6.91
N ILE A 83 -1.46 1.31 6.40
CA ILE A 83 -1.79 2.01 5.16
C ILE A 83 -0.93 1.43 4.04
N ILE A 84 -1.59 0.86 3.03
CA ILE A 84 -0.95 0.17 1.90
C ILE A 84 -1.26 0.92 0.62
N PRO A 85 -0.25 1.43 -0.12
CA PRO A 85 -0.46 1.97 -1.45
C PRO A 85 -0.84 0.85 -2.41
N ILE A 86 -1.83 1.10 -3.28
CA ILE A 86 -2.30 0.13 -4.26
C ILE A 86 -1.92 0.52 -5.68
N SER A 87 -1.49 -0.48 -6.42
CA SER A 87 -1.17 -0.39 -7.84
C SER A 87 -2.42 -0.52 -8.72
N GLN A 88 -2.34 0.03 -9.92
CA GLN A 88 -3.40 0.04 -10.93
C GLN A 88 -3.04 -0.90 -12.09
N SER A 89 -2.54 -2.08 -11.75
CA SER A 89 -2.22 -3.17 -12.68
C SER A 89 -2.41 -4.51 -11.97
N THR A 90 -2.71 -5.58 -12.72
CA THR A 90 -3.05 -6.89 -12.15
C THR A 90 -1.93 -7.45 -11.27
N LEU A 91 -0.71 -7.53 -11.78
CA LEU A 91 0.43 -8.03 -11.00
C LEU A 91 0.80 -7.11 -9.83
N GLY A 92 0.67 -5.79 -10.04
CA GLY A 92 0.91 -4.81 -8.99
C GLY A 92 -0.11 -4.95 -7.86
N PHE A 93 -1.40 -5.01 -8.18
CA PHE A 93 -2.47 -5.17 -7.20
C PHE A 93 -2.35 -6.49 -6.44
N PHE A 94 -2.05 -7.59 -7.14
CA PHE A 94 -1.80 -8.89 -6.49
C PHE A 94 -0.65 -8.82 -5.48
N LYS A 95 0.49 -8.25 -5.88
CA LYS A 95 1.63 -8.04 -5.00
C LYS A 95 1.26 -7.16 -3.79
N ASP A 96 0.50 -6.10 -4.00
CA ASP A 96 0.11 -5.18 -2.91
C ASP A 96 -0.92 -5.85 -1.98
N SER A 97 -1.77 -6.73 -2.49
CA SER A 97 -2.69 -7.52 -1.67
C SER A 97 -1.98 -8.52 -0.74
N LEU A 98 -0.75 -8.96 -1.05
CA LEU A 98 0.04 -9.77 -0.12
C LEU A 98 0.35 -9.02 1.18
N TYR A 99 0.57 -7.71 1.12
CA TYR A 99 0.71 -6.89 2.34
C TYR A 99 -0.59 -6.87 3.16
N LEU A 100 -1.75 -6.81 2.50
CA LEU A 100 -3.04 -6.93 3.18
C LEU A 100 -3.13 -8.25 3.94
N TRP A 101 -2.83 -9.38 3.29
CA TRP A 101 -2.94 -10.69 3.92
C TRP A 101 -1.98 -10.85 5.09
N ILE A 102 -0.76 -10.33 4.97
CA ILE A 102 0.19 -10.28 6.09
C ILE A 102 -0.40 -9.46 7.24
N ALA A 103 -0.93 -8.26 6.99
CA ALA A 103 -1.53 -7.41 8.02
C ALA A 103 -2.74 -8.08 8.69
N LYS A 104 -3.60 -8.76 7.91
CA LYS A 104 -4.77 -9.49 8.43
C LYS A 104 -4.39 -10.70 9.28
N ALA A 105 -3.32 -11.42 8.93
CA ALA A 105 -2.78 -12.50 9.75
C ALA A 105 -2.35 -12.03 11.16
N PHE A 106 -2.04 -10.75 11.30
CA PHE A 106 -1.74 -10.08 12.58
C PHE A 106 -2.95 -9.30 13.15
N PHE A 107 -4.16 -9.53 12.64
CA PHE A 107 -5.40 -8.88 13.07
C PHE A 107 -5.36 -7.34 13.01
N ARG A 108 -4.66 -6.77 12.00
CA ARG A 108 -4.54 -5.32 11.85
C ARG A 108 -5.62 -4.76 10.92
N LYS A 109 -6.06 -3.55 11.23
CA LYS A 109 -6.92 -2.76 10.33
C LYS A 109 -6.10 -2.33 9.13
N VAL A 110 -6.68 -2.40 7.92
CA VAL A 110 -5.98 -2.04 6.69
C VAL A 110 -6.78 -0.98 5.95
N ILE A 111 -6.08 0.07 5.54
CA ILE A 111 -6.59 1.11 4.66
C ILE A 111 -5.75 1.09 3.39
N PHE A 112 -6.39 1.07 2.23
CA PHE A 112 -5.70 1.24 0.97
C PHE A 112 -5.52 2.72 0.63
N HIS A 113 -4.43 3.05 -0.03
CA HIS A 113 -4.15 4.40 -0.50
C HIS A 113 -3.94 4.37 -2.02
N LEU A 114 -4.93 4.88 -2.75
CA LEU A 114 -4.86 5.04 -4.20
C LEU A 114 -4.06 6.31 -4.53
N ARG A 115 -2.98 6.16 -5.28
CA ARG A 115 -2.07 7.25 -5.68
C ARG A 115 -2.09 7.51 -7.17
N GLY A 116 -3.23 7.36 -7.80
CA GLY A 116 -3.40 7.61 -9.24
C GLY A 116 -4.87 7.54 -9.63
N SER A 117 -5.19 7.89 -10.86
CA SER A 117 -6.57 8.00 -11.36
C SER A 117 -7.03 6.85 -12.25
N ASN A 118 -6.13 5.97 -12.66
CA ASN A 118 -6.41 4.94 -13.67
C ASN A 118 -7.02 3.63 -13.13
N PHE A 119 -7.37 3.59 -11.84
CA PHE A 119 -7.87 2.36 -11.22
C PHE A 119 -9.17 1.88 -11.87
N ARG A 120 -10.12 2.79 -12.14
CA ARG A 120 -11.41 2.46 -12.77
C ARG A 120 -11.23 1.89 -14.17
N THR A 121 -10.37 2.52 -14.98
CA THR A 121 -10.09 2.08 -16.36
C THR A 121 -9.44 0.70 -16.36
N TRP A 122 -8.42 0.51 -15.52
CA TRP A 122 -7.78 -0.79 -15.36
C TRP A 122 -8.77 -1.87 -14.88
N TYR A 123 -9.58 -1.55 -13.85
CA TYR A 123 -10.56 -2.49 -13.32
C TYR A 123 -11.62 -2.85 -14.37
N ALA A 124 -12.13 -1.87 -15.12
CA ALA A 124 -13.12 -2.09 -16.20
C ALA A 124 -12.57 -3.01 -17.30
N ALA A 125 -11.31 -2.79 -17.70
CA ALA A 125 -10.61 -3.60 -18.70
C ALA A 125 -10.17 -4.99 -18.22
N SER A 126 -10.24 -5.25 -16.90
CA SER A 126 -9.81 -6.52 -16.32
C SER A 126 -10.80 -7.65 -16.62
N GLY A 127 -10.29 -8.88 -16.76
CA GLY A 127 -11.11 -10.09 -16.86
C GLY A 127 -11.91 -10.41 -15.60
N THR A 128 -12.93 -11.25 -15.73
CA THR A 128 -13.88 -11.61 -14.67
C THR A 128 -13.21 -12.10 -13.38
N ILE A 129 -12.21 -12.98 -13.51
CA ILE A 129 -11.46 -13.52 -12.36
C ILE A 129 -10.74 -12.41 -11.61
N ASN A 130 -10.07 -11.50 -12.33
CA ASN A 130 -9.38 -10.37 -11.71
C ASN A 130 -10.37 -9.42 -11.02
N LYS A 131 -11.50 -9.13 -11.64
CA LYS A 131 -12.57 -8.33 -11.04
C LYS A 131 -13.12 -8.96 -9.75
N ALA A 132 -13.35 -10.28 -9.76
CA ALA A 132 -13.80 -11.01 -8.59
C ALA A 132 -12.77 -10.95 -7.45
N TYR A 133 -11.49 -11.14 -7.79
CA TYR A 133 -10.38 -11.04 -6.82
C TYR A 133 -10.28 -9.62 -6.22
N VAL A 134 -10.32 -8.59 -7.05
CA VAL A 134 -10.26 -7.20 -6.59
C VAL A 134 -11.40 -6.90 -5.62
N ARG A 135 -12.65 -7.26 -5.95
CA ARG A 135 -13.81 -7.10 -5.05
C ARG A 135 -13.63 -7.86 -3.74
N TRP A 136 -13.14 -9.11 -3.83
CA TRP A 136 -12.92 -9.92 -2.65
C TRP A 136 -11.86 -9.31 -1.73
N VAL A 137 -10.80 -8.71 -2.26
CA VAL A 137 -9.77 -7.99 -1.51
C VAL A 137 -10.34 -6.71 -0.90
N LEU A 138 -11.08 -5.89 -1.68
CA LEU A 138 -11.63 -4.61 -1.23
C LEU A 138 -12.64 -4.78 -0.08
N ARG A 139 -13.41 -5.85 -0.06
CA ARG A 139 -14.31 -6.16 1.06
C ARG A 139 -13.62 -6.46 2.39
N ARG A 140 -12.30 -6.57 2.43
CA ARG A 140 -11.52 -6.91 3.62
C ARG A 140 -10.76 -5.74 4.23
N ILE A 141 -10.82 -4.59 3.59
CA ILE A 141 -10.20 -3.36 4.10
C ILE A 141 -11.23 -2.51 4.87
N GLN A 142 -10.75 -1.57 5.65
CA GLN A 142 -11.58 -0.64 6.41
C GLN A 142 -11.90 0.65 5.64
N GLY A 143 -11.25 0.88 4.52
CA GLY A 143 -11.50 2.05 3.67
C GLY A 143 -10.39 2.28 2.66
N VAL A 144 -10.61 3.28 1.82
CA VAL A 144 -9.66 3.73 0.80
C VAL A 144 -9.41 5.23 0.95
N ILE A 145 -8.15 5.62 0.94
CA ILE A 145 -7.72 7.01 0.82
C ILE A 145 -7.51 7.29 -0.66
N VAL A 146 -8.12 8.35 -1.16
CA VAL A 146 -7.94 8.87 -2.52
C VAL A 146 -7.36 10.27 -2.49
N GLN A 147 -6.70 10.71 -3.57
CA GLN A 147 -6.01 12.00 -3.64
C GLN A 147 -6.92 13.19 -3.95
N GLY A 148 -8.22 12.98 -4.04
CA GLY A 148 -9.20 14.05 -4.30
C GLY A 148 -10.62 13.52 -4.39
N GLU A 149 -11.60 14.38 -4.18
CA GLU A 149 -13.01 14.01 -4.18
C GLU A 149 -13.48 13.41 -5.50
N LYS A 150 -12.98 13.89 -6.62
CA LYS A 150 -13.27 13.35 -7.96
C LYS A 150 -12.90 11.88 -8.15
N LEU A 151 -12.06 11.32 -7.26
CA LEU A 151 -11.65 9.91 -7.30
C LEU A 151 -12.50 9.02 -6.36
N ARG A 152 -13.37 9.60 -5.52
CA ARG A 152 -14.26 8.84 -4.63
C ARG A 152 -15.18 7.88 -5.40
N PRO A 153 -15.85 8.31 -6.51
CA PRO A 153 -16.77 7.44 -7.25
C PRO A 153 -16.11 6.21 -7.86
N ILE A 154 -14.76 6.14 -7.90
CA ILE A 154 -14.03 4.97 -8.41
C ILE A 154 -14.35 3.72 -7.59
N PHE A 155 -14.61 3.87 -6.30
CA PHE A 155 -14.82 2.76 -5.36
C PHE A 155 -16.30 2.57 -4.97
N GLU A 156 -17.21 3.40 -5.49
CA GLU A 156 -18.64 3.23 -5.27
C GLU A 156 -19.12 1.87 -5.79
N GLY A 157 -19.76 1.10 -4.93
CA GLY A 157 -20.18 -0.27 -5.23
C GLY A 157 -19.07 -1.34 -5.22
N LEU A 158 -17.81 -0.97 -4.89
CA LEU A 158 -16.70 -1.90 -4.76
C LEU A 158 -16.26 -2.13 -3.30
N VAL A 159 -16.52 -1.15 -2.43
CA VAL A 159 -16.17 -1.17 -1.00
C VAL A 159 -17.42 -1.05 -0.17
#